data_2e02ca80eda1c2474dcb687156af57e5
#
_entry.id   2e02ca80eda1c2474dcb687156af57e5
#
_cell.length_a   1.000
_cell.length_b   1.000
_cell.length_c   1.000
_cell.angle_alpha   90.00
_cell.angle_beta   90.00
_cell.angle_gamma   90.00
#
_symmetry.space_group_name_H-M   'P 1'
#
loop_
_entity.id
_entity.type
_entity.pdbx_description
1 polymer ?
#
loop_
_entity_poly.entity_id
_entity_poly.type
_entity_poly.pdbx_seq_one_letter_code
_entity_poly.pdbx_strand_id
1 'polypeptide(L)'
;MLEKLKDDIQLMDRHIGVMKAVMEHEPIGIVKLSLLMDLPYHRIRYSLRVLEQMGYIRASPAGAVTTTQARRLLGNIDHDVDELVSLLQSLKEKQTR
;
A
#
# COMPACT_ATOMS: atom_id res chain seq x y z
N MET A 1 -14.88 2.87 16.72
CA MET A 1 -14.40 1.55 16.27
C MET A 1 -14.26 1.49 14.75
N LEU A 2 -15.33 1.73 14.00
CA LEU A 2 -15.28 1.63 12.53
C LEU A 2 -14.48 2.75 11.88
N GLU A 3 -14.36 3.90 12.52
CA GLU A 3 -13.54 5.01 12.02
C GLU A 3 -12.07 4.63 11.94
N LYS A 4 -11.56 3.90 12.94
CA LYS A 4 -10.18 3.43 12.92
C LYS A 4 -9.94 2.46 11.76
N LEU A 5 -10.89 1.57 11.51
CA LEU A 5 -10.80 0.64 10.37
C LEU A 5 -10.79 1.41 9.04
N LYS A 6 -11.63 2.42 8.91
CA LYS A 6 -11.67 3.27 7.73
C LYS A 6 -10.33 3.97 7.51
N ASP A 7 -9.75 4.53 8.58
CA ASP A 7 -8.44 5.18 8.51
C ASP A 7 -7.36 4.20 8.12
N ASP A 8 -7.40 2.98 8.65
CA ASP A 8 -6.43 1.93 8.31
C ASP A 8 -6.53 1.55 6.83
N ILE A 9 -7.75 1.46 6.30
CA ILE A 9 -7.95 1.16 4.87
C ILE A 9 -7.41 2.29 3.99
N GLN A 10 -7.64 3.54 4.36
CA GLN A 10 -7.12 4.69 3.62
C GLN A 10 -5.59 4.72 3.63
N LEU A 11 -4.99 4.40 4.77
CA LEU A 11 -3.54 4.31 4.88
C LEU A 11 -2.99 3.16 4.03
N MET A 12 -3.64 2.01 4.06
CA MET A 12 -3.27 0.85 3.25
C MET A 12 -3.33 1.21 1.76
N ASP A 13 -4.36 1.91 1.34
CA ASP A 13 -4.51 2.37 -0.05
C ASP A 13 -3.30 3.20 -0.48
N ARG A 14 -2.84 4.12 0.39
CA ARG A 14 -1.64 4.91 0.10
C ARG A 14 -0.39 4.05 0.00
N HIS A 15 -0.20 3.12 0.94
CA HIS A 15 0.97 2.23 0.92
C HIS A 15 1.00 1.38 -0.34
N ILE A 16 -0.14 0.82 -0.74
CA ILE A 16 -0.23 0.03 -1.96
C ILE A 16 0.05 0.91 -3.19
N GLY A 17 -0.48 2.13 -3.20
CA GLY A 17 -0.22 3.08 -4.28
C GLY A 17 1.26 3.41 -4.43
N VAL A 18 1.96 3.64 -3.31
CA VAL A 18 3.40 3.88 -3.33
C VAL A 18 4.15 2.65 -3.85
N MET A 19 3.78 1.47 -3.39
CA MET A 19 4.40 0.22 -3.84
C MET A 19 4.26 0.03 -5.36
N LYS A 20 3.06 0.28 -5.90
CA LYS A 20 2.80 0.20 -7.34
C LYS A 20 3.63 1.21 -8.12
N ALA A 21 3.72 2.44 -7.62
CA ALA A 21 4.50 3.49 -8.28
C ALA A 21 5.98 3.14 -8.30
N VAL A 22 6.52 2.59 -7.21
CA VAL A 22 7.89 2.12 -7.18
C VAL A 22 8.08 1.00 -8.20
N MET A 23 7.18 0.04 -8.24
CA MET A 23 7.28 -1.08 -9.17
C MET A 23 7.32 -0.63 -10.63
N GLU A 24 6.54 0.38 -10.98
CA GLU A 24 6.47 0.89 -12.35
C GLU A 24 7.69 1.72 -12.75
N HIS A 25 8.37 2.34 -11.79
CA HIS A 25 9.41 3.33 -12.05
C HIS A 25 10.76 3.02 -11.41
N GLU A 26 10.92 1.86 -10.80
CA GLU A 26 12.13 1.53 -10.05
C GLU A 26 13.39 1.53 -10.89
N PRO A 27 14.53 1.99 -10.35
CA PRO A 27 14.66 2.60 -9.03
C PRO A 27 14.17 4.06 -9.03
N ILE A 28 13.55 4.49 -7.95
CA ILE A 28 12.95 5.83 -7.89
C ILE A 28 13.15 6.44 -6.50
N GLY A 29 13.51 7.73 -6.48
CA GLY A 29 13.68 8.49 -5.25
C GLY A 29 12.40 9.16 -4.78
N ILE A 30 12.45 9.70 -3.56
CA ILE A 30 11.30 10.30 -2.90
C ILE A 30 10.76 11.54 -3.63
N VAL A 31 11.65 12.34 -4.24
CA VAL A 31 11.24 13.55 -4.96
C VAL A 31 10.34 13.20 -6.13
N LYS A 32 10.77 12.25 -6.95
CA LYS A 32 9.98 11.79 -8.10
C LYS A 32 8.67 11.15 -7.68
N LEU A 33 8.70 10.33 -6.64
CA LEU A 33 7.48 9.72 -6.11
C LEU A 33 6.48 10.77 -5.64
N SER A 34 6.96 11.78 -4.93
CA SER A 34 6.12 12.87 -4.46
C SER A 34 5.45 13.61 -5.62
N LEU A 35 6.19 13.87 -6.68
CA LEU A 35 5.66 14.52 -7.87
C LEU A 35 4.65 13.64 -8.62
N LEU A 36 4.98 12.36 -8.81
CA LEU A 36 4.11 11.42 -9.52
C LEU A 36 2.77 11.21 -8.81
N MET A 37 2.79 11.14 -7.50
CA MET A 37 1.62 10.82 -6.70
C MET A 37 0.89 12.05 -6.17
N ASP A 38 1.46 13.23 -6.38
CA ASP A 38 0.93 14.49 -5.85
C ASP A 38 0.70 14.39 -4.34
N LEU A 39 1.69 13.88 -3.62
CA LEU A 39 1.67 13.73 -2.18
C LEU A 39 2.89 14.41 -1.57
N PRO A 40 2.76 14.97 -0.36
CA PRO A 40 3.89 15.61 0.30
C PRO A 40 4.95 14.58 0.73
N TYR A 41 6.19 15.03 0.84
CA TYR A 41 7.34 14.20 1.18
C TYR A 41 7.13 13.36 2.44
N HIS A 42 6.54 13.95 3.48
CA HIS A 42 6.41 13.26 4.75
C HIS A 42 5.50 12.02 4.63
N ARG A 43 4.49 12.07 3.77
CA ARG A 43 3.59 10.93 3.53
C ARG A 43 4.27 9.84 2.72
N ILE A 44 5.01 10.25 1.69
CA ILE A 44 5.78 9.29 0.88
C ILE A 44 6.86 8.62 1.74
N ARG A 45 7.58 9.42 2.52
CA ARG A 45 8.64 8.91 3.40
C ARG A 45 8.09 7.89 4.40
N TYR A 46 6.95 8.21 5.00
CA TYR A 46 6.31 7.30 5.95
C TYR A 46 5.92 5.97 5.28
N SER A 47 5.29 6.04 4.11
CA SER A 47 4.91 4.83 3.37
C SER A 47 6.13 3.99 2.99
N LEU A 48 7.20 4.63 2.49
CA LEU A 48 8.43 3.92 2.14
C LEU A 48 9.04 3.22 3.36
N ARG A 49 9.03 3.89 4.52
CA ARG A 49 9.56 3.31 5.76
C ARG A 49 8.75 2.08 6.18
N VAL A 50 7.43 2.19 6.17
CA VAL A 50 6.55 1.07 6.54
C VAL A 50 6.76 -0.10 5.58
N LEU A 51 6.79 0.18 4.28
CA LEU A 51 6.95 -0.85 3.24
C LEU A 51 8.32 -1.53 3.34
N GLU A 52 9.36 -0.77 3.67
CA GLU A 52 10.69 -1.32 3.87
C GLU A 52 10.71 -2.25 5.09
N GLN A 53 10.12 -1.82 6.20
CA GLN A 53 10.03 -2.64 7.42
C GLN A 53 9.26 -3.93 7.18
N MET A 54 8.25 -3.89 6.32
CA MET A 54 7.45 -5.07 5.98
C MET A 54 8.11 -5.96 4.93
N GLY A 55 9.21 -5.53 4.34
CA GLY A 55 9.94 -6.33 3.35
C GLY A 55 9.44 -6.19 1.93
N TYR A 56 8.62 -5.17 1.62
CA TYR A 56 8.09 -4.93 0.29
C TYR A 56 8.96 -4.01 -0.56
N ILE A 57 9.73 -3.16 0.08
CA ILE A 57 10.61 -2.20 -0.58
C ILE A 57 12.01 -2.31 0.01
N ARG A 58 13.01 -2.09 -0.82
CA ARG A 58 14.42 -2.03 -0.43
C ARG A 58 15.03 -0.76 -0.97
N ALA A 59 15.83 -0.10 -0.14
CA ALA A 59 16.62 1.05 -0.58
C ALA A 59 17.80 0.58 -1.43
N SER A 60 18.10 1.33 -2.50
CA SER A 60 19.29 1.13 -3.30
C SER A 60 19.97 2.48 -3.50
N PRO A 61 21.26 2.51 -3.95
CA PRO A 61 21.94 3.78 -4.21
C PRO A 61 21.21 4.67 -5.22
N ALA A 62 20.44 4.07 -6.14
CA ALA A 62 19.72 4.81 -7.19
C ALA A 62 18.27 5.11 -6.80
N GLY A 63 17.79 4.63 -5.66
CA GLY A 63 16.40 4.85 -5.20
C GLY A 63 15.74 3.59 -4.69
N ALA A 64 14.45 3.68 -4.43
CA ALA A 64 13.67 2.56 -3.94
C ALA A 64 13.41 1.53 -5.04
N VAL A 65 13.45 0.26 -4.66
CA VAL A 65 13.12 -0.87 -5.54
C VAL A 65 12.16 -1.80 -4.81
N THR A 66 11.36 -2.54 -5.56
CA THR A 66 10.46 -3.54 -4.99
C THR A 66 11.16 -4.87 -4.79
N THR A 67 10.61 -5.69 -3.90
CA THR A 67 11.11 -7.03 -3.61
C THR A 67 10.20 -8.08 -4.26
N THR A 68 10.64 -9.33 -4.25
CA THR A 68 9.81 -10.45 -4.68
C THR A 68 8.51 -10.52 -3.87
N GLN A 69 8.59 -10.17 -2.58
CA GLN A 69 7.44 -10.14 -1.68
C GLN A 69 6.38 -9.14 -2.15
N ALA A 70 6.80 -7.97 -2.62
CA ALA A 70 5.90 -6.97 -3.18
C ALA A 70 5.18 -7.49 -4.42
N ARG A 71 5.91 -8.13 -5.32
CA ARG A 71 5.31 -8.69 -6.54
C ARG A 71 4.29 -9.77 -6.22
N ARG A 72 4.57 -10.58 -5.20
CA ARG A 72 3.65 -11.62 -4.74
C ARG A 72 2.38 -11.01 -4.16
N LEU A 73 2.51 -9.99 -3.30
CA LEU A 73 1.36 -9.30 -2.74
C LEU A 73 0.49 -8.69 -3.83
N LEU A 74 1.09 -7.93 -4.74
CA LEU A 74 0.33 -7.26 -5.79
C LEU A 74 -0.32 -8.26 -6.76
N GLY A 75 0.31 -9.40 -6.98
CA GLY A 75 -0.27 -10.46 -7.82
C GLY A 75 -1.50 -11.13 -7.21
N ASN A 76 -1.68 -11.06 -5.90
CA ASN A 76 -2.81 -11.65 -5.19
C ASN A 76 -3.79 -10.62 -4.65
N ILE A 77 -3.59 -9.34 -4.95
CA ILE A 77 -4.32 -8.28 -4.25
C ILE A 77 -5.82 -8.31 -4.52
N ASP A 78 -6.23 -8.63 -5.73
CA ASP A 78 -7.65 -8.69 -6.08
C ASP A 78 -8.35 -9.75 -5.24
N HIS A 79 -7.74 -10.94 -5.14
CA HIS A 79 -8.28 -12.02 -4.33
C HIS A 79 -8.35 -11.65 -2.84
N ASP A 80 -7.29 -11.06 -2.32
CA ASP A 80 -7.21 -10.66 -0.92
C ASP A 80 -8.26 -9.58 -0.58
N VAL A 81 -8.44 -8.62 -1.47
CA VAL A 81 -9.46 -7.57 -1.30
C VAL A 81 -10.85 -8.17 -1.38
N ASP A 82 -11.10 -9.10 -2.31
CA ASP A 82 -12.39 -9.77 -2.42
C ASP A 82 -12.75 -10.52 -1.14
N GLU A 83 -11.79 -11.15 -0.49
CA GLU A 83 -12.01 -11.80 0.81
C GLU A 83 -12.43 -10.77 1.88
N LEU A 84 -11.79 -9.61 1.91
CA LEU A 84 -12.13 -8.55 2.86
C LEU A 84 -13.54 -8.01 2.59
N VAL A 85 -13.89 -7.82 1.32
CA VAL A 85 -15.24 -7.39 0.94
C VAL A 85 -16.27 -8.39 1.42
N SER A 86 -16.02 -9.68 1.22
CA SER A 86 -16.92 -10.75 1.68
C SER A 86 -17.11 -10.74 3.20
N LEU A 87 -16.02 -10.51 3.94
CA LEU A 87 -16.10 -10.41 5.40
C LEU A 87 -16.93 -9.22 5.84
N LEU A 88 -16.78 -8.08 5.18
CA LEU A 88 -17.55 -6.87 5.49
C LEU A 88 -19.03 -7.08 5.16
N GLN A 89 -19.35 -7.72 4.06
CA GLN A 89 -20.71 -8.05 3.69
C GLN A 89 -21.36 -9.00 4.70
N SER A 90 -20.62 -10.00 5.14
CA SER A 90 -21.08 -10.93 6.17
C SER A 90 -21.38 -10.20 7.48
N LEU A 91 -20.52 -9.28 7.88
CA LEU A 91 -20.73 -8.45 9.07
C LEU A 91 -22.01 -7.64 8.93
N LYS A 92 -22.21 -7.01 7.79
CA LYS A 92 -23.40 -6.19 7.51
C LYS A 92 -24.68 -7.03 7.58
N GLU A 93 -24.69 -8.21 6.97
CA GLU A 93 -25.85 -9.11 6.95
C GLU A 93 -26.24 -9.54 8.35
N LYS A 94 -25.27 -9.81 9.21
CA LYS A 94 -25.54 -10.19 10.61
C LYS A 94 -26.22 -9.08 11.38
N GLN A 95 -25.93 -7.83 11.04
CA GLN A 95 -26.51 -6.69 11.74
C GLN A 95 -27.92 -6.34 11.28
N THR A 96 -28.34 -6.82 10.12
CA THR A 96 -29.66 -6.51 9.55
C THR A 96 -30.73 -7.52 9.94
N ARG A 97 -30.40 -8.55 10.72
CA ARG A 97 -31.35 -9.56 11.19
C ARG A 97 -32.00 -9.19 12.50
#